data_f3592f9d7852c357187deff16909370d
#
_entry.id   f3592f9d7852c357187deff16909370d
#
_cell.length_a   1.000
_cell.length_b   1.000
_cell.length_c   1.000
_cell.angle_alpha   90.00
_cell.angle_beta   90.00
_cell.angle_gamma   90.00
#
_symmetry.space_group_name_H-M   'P 1'
#
loop_
_entity.id
_entity.type
_entity.pdbx_description
1 polymer ?
#
loop_
_entity_poly.entity_id
_entity_poly.type
_entity_poly.pdbx_seq_one_letter_code
_entity_poly.pdbx_strand_id
1 'polypeptide(L)'
;MRPLAVTLIGFYQILRGVIYFLVGLSVFGFRALATRLAAFAAEGKAMRLFLSGFGHLAGLIIIVAAIFVFAAGYGLLQMHNWGRLLTLLFSAVGLVLLLPFLRGFPLPTVFAAINAVIVFYLALPSIKRAFRGQDKPLRMPA
;
A
#
# COMPACT_ATOMS: atom_id res chain seq x y z
N MET A 1 19.05 -17.33 -7.08
CA MET A 1 18.78 -16.26 -8.07
C MET A 1 17.38 -15.71 -7.83
N ARG A 2 17.21 -14.38 -7.80
CA ARG A 2 15.89 -13.74 -7.63
C ARG A 2 15.13 -13.81 -8.95
N PRO A 3 13.85 -14.22 -8.96
CA PRO A 3 13.02 -14.09 -10.14
C PRO A 3 12.84 -12.59 -10.47
N LEU A 4 13.05 -12.21 -11.72
CA LEU A 4 12.95 -10.83 -12.19
C LEU A 4 11.58 -10.20 -11.84
N ALA A 5 10.52 -10.99 -11.93
CA ALA A 5 9.17 -10.55 -11.56
C ALA A 5 9.05 -10.16 -10.07
N VAL A 6 9.72 -10.86 -9.15
CA VAL A 6 9.73 -10.48 -7.71
C VAL A 6 10.40 -9.13 -7.52
N THR A 7 11.48 -8.87 -8.24
CA THR A 7 12.18 -7.59 -8.22
C THR A 7 11.29 -6.45 -8.73
N LEU A 8 10.60 -6.66 -9.86
CA LEU A 8 9.66 -5.67 -10.42
C LEU A 8 8.49 -5.38 -9.46
N ILE A 9 7.91 -6.42 -8.86
CA ILE A 9 6.84 -6.26 -7.86
C ILE A 9 7.36 -5.50 -6.63
N GLY A 10 8.58 -5.78 -6.17
CA GLY A 10 9.20 -5.08 -5.06
C GLY A 10 9.36 -3.57 -5.34
N PHE A 11 9.89 -3.21 -6.52
CA PHE A 11 9.98 -1.81 -6.94
C PHE A 11 8.61 -1.14 -7.07
N TYR A 12 7.64 -1.82 -7.66
CA TYR A 12 6.27 -1.32 -7.75
C TYR A 12 5.68 -1.03 -6.36
N GLN A 13 5.89 -1.89 -5.37
CA GLN A 13 5.42 -1.67 -4.01
C GLN A 13 6.13 -0.50 -3.32
N ILE A 14 7.43 -0.34 -3.52
CA ILE A 14 8.18 0.82 -3.00
C ILE A 14 7.61 2.11 -3.60
N LEU A 15 7.46 2.17 -4.93
CA LEU A 15 6.90 3.34 -5.61
C LEU A 15 5.48 3.66 -5.12
N ARG A 16 4.63 2.63 -4.97
CA ARG A 16 3.28 2.76 -4.42
C ARG A 16 3.31 3.28 -2.97
N GLY A 17 4.24 2.80 -2.14
CA GLY A 17 4.45 3.29 -0.77
C GLY A 17 4.80 4.77 -0.74
N VAL A 18 5.69 5.23 -1.61
CA VAL A 18 6.05 6.65 -1.77
C VAL A 18 4.83 7.48 -2.18
N ILE A 19 4.05 7.02 -3.16
CA ILE A 19 2.83 7.71 -3.61
C ILE A 19 1.82 7.83 -2.46
N TYR A 20 1.56 6.76 -1.72
CA TYR A 20 0.65 6.79 -0.56
C TYR A 20 1.15 7.73 0.53
N PHE A 21 2.45 7.77 0.77
CA PHE A 21 3.04 8.69 1.73
C PHE A 21 2.81 10.16 1.32
N LEU A 22 3.06 10.50 0.06
CA LEU A 22 2.81 11.84 -0.48
C LEU A 22 1.32 12.20 -0.43
N VAL A 23 0.42 11.26 -0.77
CA VAL A 23 -1.02 11.45 -0.65
C VAL A 23 -1.41 11.69 0.81
N GLY A 24 -0.90 10.90 1.75
CA GLY A 24 -1.14 11.09 3.18
C GLY A 24 -0.71 12.47 3.66
N LEU A 25 0.48 12.94 3.27
CA LEU A 25 0.96 14.29 3.56
C LEU A 25 0.06 15.37 2.93
N SER A 26 -0.39 15.15 1.70
CA SER A 26 -1.29 16.09 1.00
C SER A 26 -2.63 16.24 1.72
N VAL A 27 -3.15 15.18 2.32
CA VAL A 27 -4.38 15.23 3.13
C VAL A 27 -4.21 16.18 4.32
N PHE A 28 -3.04 16.18 4.99
CA PHE A 28 -2.75 17.15 6.06
C PHE A 28 -2.64 18.56 5.54
N GLY A 29 -1.94 18.80 4.44
CA GLY A 29 -1.78 20.14 3.83
C GLY A 29 -3.10 20.71 3.34
N PHE A 30 -3.90 19.91 2.62
CA PHE A 30 -5.22 20.33 2.13
C PHE A 30 -6.17 20.66 3.28
N ARG A 31 -6.13 19.89 4.35
CA ARG A 31 -6.91 20.18 5.56
C ARG A 31 -6.53 21.51 6.20
N ALA A 32 -5.23 21.81 6.34
CA ALA A 32 -4.78 23.10 6.89
C ALA A 32 -5.31 24.27 6.06
N LEU A 33 -5.34 24.13 4.74
CA LEU A 33 -5.92 25.11 3.83
C LEU A 33 -7.44 25.19 3.97
N ALA A 34 -8.13 24.04 3.97
CA ALA A 34 -9.59 23.97 4.08
C ALA A 34 -10.10 24.54 5.42
N THR A 35 -9.39 24.30 6.53
CA THR A 35 -9.74 24.89 7.83
C THR A 35 -9.55 26.41 7.86
N ARG A 36 -8.55 26.94 7.17
CA ARG A 36 -8.36 28.38 7.01
C ARG A 36 -9.48 29.00 6.17
N LEU A 37 -9.83 28.38 5.03
CA LEU A 37 -10.92 28.84 4.17
C LEU A 37 -12.28 28.77 4.87
N ALA A 38 -12.57 27.69 5.60
CA ALA A 38 -13.79 27.55 6.40
C ALA A 38 -13.87 28.56 7.57
N ALA A 39 -12.75 29.15 7.97
CA ALA A 39 -12.74 30.23 8.97
C ALA A 39 -13.32 31.52 8.41
N PHE A 40 -13.25 31.74 7.11
CA PHE A 40 -13.83 32.90 6.43
C PHE A 40 -15.33 32.72 6.12
N ALA A 41 -15.82 31.47 6.03
CA ALA A 41 -17.22 31.15 5.81
C ALA A 41 -17.93 30.98 7.17
N ALA A 42 -18.81 31.92 7.54
CA ALA A 42 -19.48 31.95 8.86
C ALA A 42 -20.32 30.71 9.22
N GLU A 43 -20.58 29.79 8.28
CA GLU A 43 -21.44 28.61 8.45
C GLU A 43 -20.67 27.30 8.78
N GLY A 44 -19.40 27.37 9.09
CA GLY A 44 -18.49 26.21 9.02
C GLY A 44 -18.25 25.40 10.29
N LYS A 45 -19.02 25.52 11.40
CA LYS A 45 -18.72 24.73 12.64
C LYS A 45 -18.78 23.21 12.43
N ALA A 46 -19.84 22.72 11.80
CA ALA A 46 -20.00 21.28 11.53
C ALA A 46 -18.97 20.76 10.51
N MET A 47 -18.71 21.54 9.47
CA MET A 47 -17.67 21.22 8.47
C MET A 47 -16.26 21.24 9.07
N ARG A 48 -15.96 22.16 9.97
CA ARG A 48 -14.69 22.19 10.72
C ARG A 48 -14.51 20.96 11.60
N LEU A 49 -15.53 20.56 12.35
CA LEU A 49 -15.48 19.35 13.20
C LEU A 49 -15.29 18.09 12.35
N PHE A 50 -15.99 17.98 11.22
CA PHE A 50 -15.84 16.89 10.29
C PHE A 50 -14.42 16.82 9.69
N LEU A 51 -13.92 17.92 9.13
CA LEU A 51 -12.57 17.99 8.56
C LEU A 51 -11.48 17.83 9.62
N SER A 52 -11.69 18.34 10.86
CA SER A 52 -10.70 18.22 11.92
C SER A 52 -10.57 16.82 12.49
N GLY A 53 -11.64 16.07 12.66
CA GLY A 53 -11.61 14.71 13.18
C GLY A 53 -11.24 13.69 12.11
N PHE A 54 -12.02 13.62 11.04
CA PHE A 54 -11.85 12.62 9.99
C PHE A 54 -10.56 12.79 9.19
N GLY A 55 -10.15 14.02 8.89
CA GLY A 55 -8.94 14.27 8.10
C GLY A 55 -7.66 13.80 8.78
N HIS A 56 -7.54 13.91 10.12
CA HIS A 56 -6.38 13.41 10.85
C HIS A 56 -6.28 11.89 10.81
N LEU A 57 -7.39 11.22 11.10
CA LEU A 57 -7.43 9.76 11.10
C LEU A 57 -7.17 9.20 9.70
N ALA A 58 -7.80 9.77 8.67
CA ALA A 58 -7.58 9.33 7.29
C ALA A 58 -6.13 9.54 6.85
N GLY A 59 -5.55 10.72 7.07
CA GLY A 59 -4.16 10.98 6.74
C GLY A 59 -3.19 10.07 7.49
N LEU A 60 -3.42 9.85 8.79
CA LEU A 60 -2.60 8.95 9.60
C LEU A 60 -2.68 7.51 9.09
N ILE A 61 -3.88 7.00 8.81
CA ILE A 61 -4.09 5.64 8.28
C ILE A 61 -3.36 5.48 6.94
N ILE A 62 -3.44 6.47 6.05
CA ILE A 62 -2.76 6.42 4.75
C ILE A 62 -1.23 6.41 4.93
N ILE A 63 -0.68 7.22 5.84
CA ILE A 63 0.77 7.25 6.13
C ILE A 63 1.22 5.92 6.74
N VAL A 64 0.48 5.38 7.70
CA VAL A 64 0.81 4.07 8.30
C VAL A 64 0.76 2.98 7.23
N ALA A 65 -0.29 2.96 6.40
CA ALA A 65 -0.38 2.02 5.29
C ALA A 65 0.79 2.18 4.31
N ALA A 66 1.22 3.41 4.01
CA ALA A 66 2.37 3.70 3.16
C ALA A 66 3.66 3.06 3.69
N ILE A 67 3.90 3.18 5.01
CA ILE A 67 5.07 2.58 5.67
C ILE A 67 5.06 1.05 5.51
N PHE A 68 3.90 0.41 5.74
CA PHE A 68 3.78 -1.05 5.58
C PHE A 68 3.94 -1.50 4.12
N VAL A 69 3.40 -0.76 3.17
CA VAL A 69 3.57 -1.05 1.73
C VAL A 69 5.03 -0.89 1.31
N PHE A 70 5.72 0.14 1.81
CA PHE A 70 7.14 0.33 1.58
C PHE A 70 7.98 -0.81 2.17
N ALA A 71 7.70 -1.17 3.44
CA ALA A 71 8.36 -2.28 4.12
C ALA A 71 8.12 -3.62 3.38
N ALA A 72 6.90 -3.85 2.89
CA ALA A 72 6.57 -5.04 2.10
C ALA A 72 7.40 -5.12 0.81
N GLY A 73 7.56 -4.00 0.10
CA GLY A 73 8.41 -3.90 -1.09
C GLY A 73 9.89 -4.20 -0.77
N TYR A 74 10.40 -3.63 0.31
CA TYR A 74 11.75 -3.90 0.78
C TYR A 74 11.96 -5.37 1.17
N GLY A 75 11.02 -5.95 1.93
CA GLY A 75 11.04 -7.36 2.29
C GLY A 75 10.99 -8.30 1.09
N LEU A 76 10.24 -7.93 0.03
CA LEU A 76 10.26 -8.67 -1.26
C LEU A 76 11.62 -8.62 -1.92
N LEU A 77 12.27 -7.46 -1.97
CA LEU A 77 13.60 -7.31 -2.55
C LEU A 77 14.66 -8.12 -1.79
N GLN A 78 14.47 -8.34 -0.51
CA GLN A 78 15.32 -9.19 0.31
C GLN A 78 14.89 -10.67 0.33
N MET A 79 13.87 -11.04 -0.44
CA MET A 79 13.32 -12.40 -0.47
C MET A 79 12.83 -12.92 0.88
N HIS A 80 12.47 -12.02 1.81
CA HIS A 80 11.91 -12.40 3.09
C HIS A 80 10.44 -12.84 2.95
N ASN A 81 10.08 -13.94 3.59
CA ASN A 81 8.72 -14.48 3.52
C ASN A 81 7.66 -13.51 4.08
N TRP A 82 7.99 -12.71 5.11
CA TRP A 82 7.09 -11.69 5.64
C TRP A 82 6.76 -10.60 4.62
N GLY A 83 7.73 -10.17 3.79
CA GLY A 83 7.51 -9.19 2.71
C GLY A 83 6.52 -9.72 1.69
N ARG A 84 6.60 -11.02 1.34
CA ARG A 84 5.63 -11.69 0.47
C ARG A 84 4.23 -11.69 1.08
N LEU A 85 4.11 -12.07 2.36
CA LEU A 85 2.81 -12.12 3.06
C LEU A 85 2.17 -10.73 3.17
N LEU A 86 2.93 -9.71 3.52
CA LEU A 86 2.45 -8.33 3.57
C LEU A 86 1.99 -7.85 2.18
N THR A 87 2.76 -8.13 1.13
CA THR A 87 2.36 -7.76 -0.24
C THR A 87 1.08 -8.45 -0.65
N LEU A 88 0.92 -9.74 -0.36
CA LEU A 88 -0.32 -10.48 -0.61
C LEU A 88 -1.51 -9.84 0.13
N LEU A 89 -1.33 -9.54 1.41
CA LEU A 89 -2.36 -8.92 2.24
C LEU A 89 -2.79 -7.55 1.66
N PHE A 90 -1.83 -6.66 1.41
CA PHE A 90 -2.14 -5.32 0.90
C PHE A 90 -2.72 -5.34 -0.53
N SER A 91 -2.27 -6.27 -1.38
CA SER A 91 -2.83 -6.42 -2.72
C SER A 91 -4.24 -7.00 -2.67
N ALA A 92 -4.52 -7.96 -1.79
CA ALA A 92 -5.86 -8.51 -1.59
C ALA A 92 -6.83 -7.46 -1.02
N VAL A 93 -6.42 -6.71 0.00
CA VAL A 93 -7.20 -5.59 0.55
C VAL A 93 -7.44 -4.53 -0.52
N GLY A 94 -6.40 -4.19 -1.30
CA GLY A 94 -6.52 -3.26 -2.42
C GLY A 94 -7.54 -3.70 -3.46
N LEU A 95 -7.57 -5.00 -3.80
CA LEU A 95 -8.59 -5.56 -4.70
C LEU A 95 -10.00 -5.38 -4.14
N VAL A 96 -10.22 -5.74 -2.88
CA VAL A 96 -11.55 -5.63 -2.23
C VAL A 96 -12.03 -4.17 -2.20
N LEU A 97 -11.13 -3.24 -1.86
CA LEU A 97 -11.46 -1.81 -1.79
C LEU A 97 -11.73 -1.19 -3.18
N LEU A 98 -11.16 -1.74 -4.25
CA LEU A 98 -11.37 -1.26 -5.61
C LEU A 98 -12.63 -1.81 -6.26
N LEU A 99 -13.22 -2.91 -5.74
CA LEU A 99 -14.42 -3.54 -6.31
C LEU A 99 -15.58 -2.56 -6.57
N PRO A 100 -15.95 -1.65 -5.64
CA PRO A 100 -17.05 -0.72 -5.86
C PRO A 100 -16.80 0.26 -7.01
N PHE A 101 -15.53 0.56 -7.30
CA PHE A 101 -15.12 1.58 -8.27
C PHE A 101 -14.89 1.02 -9.69
N LEU A 102 -14.94 -0.31 -9.88
CA LEU A 102 -14.71 -0.95 -11.18
C LEU A 102 -15.74 -0.56 -12.26
N ARG A 103 -16.95 -0.15 -11.84
CA ARG A 103 -18.06 0.17 -12.76
C ARG A 103 -18.04 1.59 -13.35
N GLY A 104 -17.17 2.48 -12.84
CA GLY A 104 -17.24 3.90 -13.19
C GLY A 104 -16.02 4.50 -13.90
N PHE A 105 -14.82 3.96 -13.67
CA PHE A 105 -13.57 4.55 -14.14
C PHE A 105 -12.57 3.50 -14.64
N PRO A 106 -11.82 3.78 -15.72
CA PRO A 106 -10.81 2.84 -16.25
C PRO A 106 -9.61 2.66 -15.33
N LEU A 107 -9.19 3.70 -14.60
CA LEU A 107 -8.01 3.65 -13.71
C LEU A 107 -8.12 2.62 -12.58
N PRO A 108 -9.22 2.54 -11.79
CA PRO A 108 -9.37 1.49 -10.78
C PRO A 108 -9.31 0.08 -11.35
N THR A 109 -9.80 -0.13 -12.56
CA THR A 109 -9.75 -1.43 -13.24
C THR A 109 -8.32 -1.87 -13.54
N VAL A 110 -7.47 -0.95 -14.02
CA VAL A 110 -6.04 -1.22 -14.26
C VAL A 110 -5.33 -1.57 -12.95
N PHE A 111 -5.55 -0.80 -11.89
CA PHE A 111 -4.96 -1.10 -10.57
C PHE A 111 -5.46 -2.42 -9.99
N ALA A 112 -6.73 -2.76 -10.16
CA ALA A 112 -7.28 -4.04 -9.74
C ALA A 112 -6.63 -5.20 -10.52
N ALA A 113 -6.44 -5.07 -11.82
CA ALA A 113 -5.77 -6.08 -12.64
C ALA A 113 -4.32 -6.30 -12.19
N ILE A 114 -3.57 -5.22 -11.93
CA ILE A 114 -2.19 -5.30 -11.43
C ILE A 114 -2.17 -6.02 -10.08
N ASN A 115 -3.04 -5.65 -9.12
CA ASN A 115 -3.12 -6.31 -7.82
C ASN A 115 -3.50 -7.79 -7.94
N ALA A 116 -4.43 -8.15 -8.86
CA ALA A 116 -4.80 -9.54 -9.11
C ALA A 116 -3.62 -10.36 -9.63
N VAL A 117 -2.85 -9.82 -10.59
CA VAL A 117 -1.63 -10.48 -11.12
C VAL A 117 -0.59 -10.67 -10.01
N ILE A 118 -0.37 -9.66 -9.16
CA ILE A 118 0.56 -9.74 -8.03
C ILE A 118 0.13 -10.85 -7.06
N VAL A 119 -1.14 -10.89 -6.66
CA VAL A 119 -1.68 -11.91 -5.76
C VAL A 119 -1.50 -13.30 -6.37
N PHE A 120 -1.92 -13.47 -7.62
CA PHE A 120 -1.80 -14.76 -8.31
C PHE A 120 -0.34 -15.21 -8.39
N TYR A 121 0.57 -14.35 -8.83
CA TYR A 121 1.98 -14.67 -9.00
C TYR A 121 2.65 -15.05 -7.66
N LEU A 122 2.45 -14.24 -6.60
CA LEU A 122 3.05 -14.51 -5.29
C LEU A 122 2.42 -15.70 -4.55
N ALA A 123 1.19 -16.10 -4.93
CA ALA A 123 0.54 -17.29 -4.39
C ALA A 123 1.06 -18.59 -5.00
N LEU A 124 1.76 -18.55 -6.14
CA LEU A 124 2.27 -19.75 -6.81
C LEU A 124 3.18 -20.57 -5.89
N PRO A 125 3.02 -21.92 -5.88
CA PRO A 125 3.82 -22.81 -5.02
C PRO A 125 5.32 -22.74 -5.30
N SER A 126 5.71 -22.48 -6.55
CA SER A 126 7.10 -22.30 -6.97
C SER A 126 7.74 -21.08 -6.29
N ILE A 127 7.02 -19.95 -6.27
CA ILE A 127 7.47 -18.71 -5.63
C ILE A 127 7.51 -18.87 -4.11
N LYS A 128 6.48 -19.51 -3.53
CA LYS A 128 6.44 -19.82 -2.09
C LYS A 128 7.67 -20.63 -1.65
N ARG A 129 8.08 -21.61 -2.45
CA ARG A 129 9.29 -22.42 -2.18
C ARG A 129 10.57 -21.61 -2.27
N ALA A 130 10.68 -20.70 -3.23
CA ALA A 130 11.84 -19.82 -3.38
C ALA A 130 12.08 -18.93 -2.16
N PHE A 131 11.01 -18.39 -1.55
CA PHE A 131 11.10 -17.61 -0.32
C PHE A 131 11.44 -18.46 0.91
N ARG A 132 10.89 -19.67 1.03
CA ARG A 132 11.18 -20.58 2.16
C ARG A 132 12.60 -21.13 2.15
N GLY A 133 13.22 -21.24 0.98
CA GLY A 133 14.59 -21.75 0.85
C GLY A 133 15.65 -20.81 1.44
N GLN A 134 15.37 -19.53 1.56
CA GLN A 134 16.30 -18.52 2.09
C GLN A 134 16.17 -18.32 3.62
N ASP A 135 15.04 -18.71 4.23
CA ASP A 135 14.85 -18.63 5.68
C ASP A 135 15.55 -19.76 6.46
N LYS A 136 16.19 -20.71 5.78
CA LYS A 136 16.97 -21.76 6.46
C LYS A 136 18.31 -21.17 6.90
N PRO A 137 18.61 -21.14 8.23
CA PRO A 137 19.94 -20.80 8.69
C PRO A 137 20.94 -21.77 8.06
N LEU A 138 22.06 -21.21 7.56
CA LEU A 138 23.21 -21.99 7.10
C LEU A 138 23.58 -22.96 8.24
N ARG A 139 23.27 -24.25 8.07
CA ARG A 139 23.82 -25.28 8.94
C ARG A 139 25.32 -25.24 8.70
N MET A 140 26.07 -24.66 9.64
CA MET A 140 27.50 -24.86 9.66
C MET A 140 27.74 -26.37 9.82
N PRO A 141 28.53 -26.98 8.94
CA PRO A 141 28.98 -28.35 9.16
C PRO A 141 29.77 -28.39 10.47
N ALA A 142 29.42 -29.33 11.34
CA ALA A 142 30.14 -29.61 12.58
C ALA A 142 31.53 -30.14 12.28
#